data_b3c4937e0e757462c9f00be466cc71ee
#
_entry.id   b3c4937e0e757462c9f00be466cc71ee
#
_cell.length_a   1.000
_cell.length_b   1.000
_cell.length_c   1.000
_cell.angle_alpha   90.00
_cell.angle_beta   90.00
_cell.angle_gamma   90.00
#
_symmetry.space_group_name_H-M   'P 1'
#
loop_
_entity.id
_entity.type
_entity.pdbx_description
1 polymer ?
#
loop_
_entity_poly.entity_id
_entity_poly.type
_entity_poly.pdbx_seq_one_letter_code
_entity_poly.pdbx_strand_id
1 'polypeptide(L)'
;MKEMSPGEFAARAAAGQPPMLLDIREEWELAIARIDDAVHIPMGDIPARLGELEPEQDIVVLCRSGGRSAQVARFLEQQGYQRVWNLAGGILAWSEQLDPSIPPY
;
A
#
# COMPACT_ATOMS: atom_id res chain seq x y z
N MET A 1 -6.36 -4.61 12.78
CA MET A 1 -5.64 -4.26 11.55
C MET A 1 -4.14 -4.35 11.79
N LYS A 2 -3.43 -5.01 10.88
CA LYS A 2 -1.98 -5.16 10.98
C LYS A 2 -1.28 -4.00 10.26
N GLU A 3 -0.10 -3.64 10.74
CA GLU A 3 0.75 -2.65 10.09
C GLU A 3 2.10 -3.27 9.71
N MET A 4 2.68 -2.77 8.62
CA MET A 4 4.00 -3.17 8.16
C MET A 4 4.83 -1.90 7.94
N SER A 5 6.04 -1.87 8.50
CA SER A 5 6.94 -0.74 8.27
C SER A 5 7.56 -0.83 6.86
N PRO A 6 8.06 0.29 6.32
CA PRO A 6 8.83 0.23 5.07
C PRO A 6 10.00 -0.75 5.15
N GLY A 7 10.70 -0.80 6.28
CA GLY A 7 11.82 -1.74 6.46
C GLY A 7 11.40 -3.19 6.42
N GLU A 8 10.26 -3.53 7.02
CA GLU A 8 9.72 -4.90 6.96
C GLU A 8 9.32 -5.28 5.53
N PHE A 9 8.72 -4.34 4.78
CA PHE A 9 8.42 -4.57 3.37
C PHE A 9 9.69 -4.86 2.57
N ALA A 10 10.72 -4.03 2.75
CA ALA A 10 11.99 -4.21 2.07
C ALA A 10 12.64 -5.54 2.41
N ALA A 11 12.56 -5.98 3.67
CA ALA A 11 13.09 -7.28 4.09
C ALA A 11 12.38 -8.44 3.39
N ARG A 12 11.06 -8.37 3.26
CA ARG A 12 10.30 -9.41 2.56
C ARG A 12 10.65 -9.45 1.07
N ALA A 13 10.80 -8.28 0.46
CA ALA A 13 11.20 -8.18 -0.95
C ALA A 13 12.60 -8.77 -1.16
N ALA A 14 13.53 -8.46 -0.27
CA ALA A 14 14.90 -8.98 -0.33
C ALA A 14 14.94 -10.50 -0.15
N ALA A 15 13.98 -11.06 0.58
CA ALA A 15 13.85 -12.51 0.76
C ALA A 15 13.16 -13.19 -0.45
N GLY A 16 12.82 -12.45 -1.49
CA GLY A 16 12.16 -13.00 -2.69
C GLY A 16 10.66 -13.19 -2.55
N GLN A 17 10.05 -12.60 -1.53
CA GLN A 17 8.62 -12.73 -1.25
C GLN A 17 7.95 -11.37 -1.05
N PRO A 18 8.01 -10.47 -2.06
CA PRO A 18 7.42 -9.15 -1.92
C PRO A 18 5.90 -9.25 -1.85
N PRO A 19 5.26 -8.57 -0.87
CA PRO A 19 3.82 -8.40 -0.91
C PRO A 19 3.43 -7.53 -2.09
N MET A 20 2.14 -7.58 -2.49
CA MET A 20 1.62 -6.56 -3.39
C MET A 20 1.57 -5.23 -2.65
N LEU A 21 2.14 -4.19 -3.23
CA LEU A 21 1.99 -2.83 -2.72
C LEU A 21 0.81 -2.19 -3.46
N LEU A 22 -0.26 -1.91 -2.74
CA LEU A 22 -1.49 -1.34 -3.29
C LEU A 22 -1.57 0.14 -2.94
N ASP A 23 -1.30 0.99 -3.92
CA ASP A 23 -1.36 2.44 -3.77
C ASP A 23 -2.79 2.91 -4.05
N ILE A 24 -3.45 3.49 -3.03
CA ILE A 24 -4.86 3.90 -3.15
C ILE A 24 -5.01 5.42 -3.22
N ARG A 25 -3.92 6.13 -3.52
CA ARG A 25 -3.94 7.59 -3.69
C ARG A 25 -4.58 7.98 -5.02
N GLU A 26 -4.81 9.26 -5.19
CA GLU A 26 -5.36 9.80 -6.44
C GLU A 26 -4.26 9.92 -7.51
N GLU A 27 -4.67 9.95 -8.79
CA GLU A 27 -3.72 10.03 -9.90
C GLU A 27 -2.81 11.25 -9.81
N TRP A 28 -3.35 12.38 -9.38
CA TRP A 28 -2.54 13.60 -9.26
C TRP A 28 -1.44 13.46 -8.20
N GLU A 29 -1.68 12.65 -7.17
CA GLU A 29 -0.65 12.37 -6.16
C GLU A 29 0.48 11.53 -6.76
N LEU A 30 0.15 10.55 -7.60
CA LEU A 30 1.15 9.74 -8.28
C LEU A 30 1.98 10.56 -9.27
N ALA A 31 1.41 11.61 -9.84
CA ALA A 31 2.16 12.51 -10.71
C ALA A 31 3.25 13.28 -9.96
N ILE A 32 3.09 13.47 -8.66
CA ILE A 32 4.08 14.15 -7.82
C ILE A 32 5.13 13.15 -7.31
N ALA A 33 4.68 12.00 -6.80
CA ALA A 33 5.55 10.98 -6.24
C ALA A 33 4.89 9.61 -6.38
N ARG A 34 5.63 8.62 -6.87
CA ARG A 34 5.09 7.27 -7.06
C ARG A 34 6.15 6.22 -6.79
N ILE A 35 5.70 5.02 -6.43
CA ILE A 35 6.53 3.83 -6.34
C ILE A 35 6.19 2.97 -7.56
N ASP A 36 7.16 2.76 -8.46
CA ASP A 36 6.90 2.20 -9.80
C ASP A 36 6.28 0.81 -9.78
N ASP A 37 6.65 -0.02 -8.81
CA ASP A 37 6.17 -1.40 -8.75
C ASP A 37 4.81 -1.55 -8.06
N ALA A 38 4.23 -0.45 -7.57
CA ALA A 38 2.94 -0.49 -6.89
C ALA A 38 1.80 -0.66 -7.89
N VAL A 39 0.78 -1.41 -7.47
CA VAL A 39 -0.50 -1.48 -8.19
C VAL A 39 -1.33 -0.29 -7.75
N HIS A 40 -1.85 0.48 -8.69
CA HIS A 40 -2.64 1.67 -8.38
C HIS A 40 -4.13 1.44 -8.59
N ILE A 41 -4.89 1.55 -7.50
CA ILE A 41 -6.35 1.58 -7.53
C ILE A 41 -6.78 2.70 -6.59
N PRO A 42 -7.31 3.82 -7.09
CA PRO A 42 -7.75 4.92 -6.22
C PRO A 42 -8.77 4.43 -5.19
N MET A 43 -8.72 5.01 -4.00
CA MET A 43 -9.55 4.57 -2.87
C MET A 43 -11.03 4.41 -3.24
N GLY A 44 -11.59 5.38 -3.98
CA GLY A 44 -13.00 5.35 -4.37
C GLY A 44 -13.35 4.20 -5.32
N ASP A 45 -12.37 3.62 -6.01
CA ASP A 45 -12.59 2.55 -6.98
C ASP A 45 -12.42 1.16 -6.38
N ILE A 46 -11.95 1.06 -5.14
CA ILE A 46 -11.67 -0.24 -4.51
C ILE A 46 -12.89 -1.16 -4.51
N PRO A 47 -14.09 -0.71 -4.08
CA PRO A 47 -15.25 -1.62 -4.06
C PRO A 47 -15.58 -2.19 -5.45
N ALA A 48 -15.54 -1.35 -6.49
CA ALA A 48 -15.88 -1.77 -7.84
C ALA A 48 -14.81 -2.67 -8.48
N ARG A 49 -13.56 -2.54 -8.03
CA ARG A 49 -12.42 -3.26 -8.59
C ARG A 49 -11.88 -4.35 -7.66
N LEU A 50 -12.67 -4.74 -6.66
CA LEU A 50 -12.26 -5.73 -5.68
C LEU A 50 -11.83 -7.06 -6.32
N GLY A 51 -12.43 -7.43 -7.44
CA GLY A 51 -12.09 -8.64 -8.17
C GLY A 51 -10.67 -8.67 -8.75
N GLU A 52 -9.98 -7.53 -8.78
CA GLU A 52 -8.59 -7.47 -9.22
C GLU A 52 -7.60 -7.86 -8.10
N LEU A 53 -8.09 -8.04 -6.88
CA LEU A 53 -7.29 -8.39 -5.72
C LEU A 53 -7.54 -9.83 -5.31
N GLU A 54 -6.46 -10.57 -5.06
CA GLU A 54 -6.53 -11.97 -4.64
C GLU A 54 -6.61 -12.06 -3.11
N PRO A 55 -7.66 -12.70 -2.54
CA PRO A 55 -7.79 -12.81 -1.07
C PRO A 55 -6.64 -13.54 -0.39
N GLU A 56 -5.95 -14.42 -1.11
CA GLU A 56 -4.84 -15.21 -0.58
C GLU A 56 -3.49 -14.51 -0.68
N GLN A 57 -3.43 -13.38 -1.38
CA GLN A 57 -2.19 -12.65 -1.60
C GLN A 57 -1.91 -11.71 -0.42
N ASP A 58 -0.62 -11.56 -0.09
CA ASP A 58 -0.20 -10.53 0.86
C ASP A 58 -0.36 -9.16 0.21
N ILE A 59 -1.13 -8.28 0.83
CA ILE A 59 -1.43 -6.96 0.32
C ILE A 59 -1.04 -5.92 1.37
N VAL A 60 -0.19 -4.98 0.98
CA VAL A 60 0.17 -3.84 1.82
C VAL A 60 -0.43 -2.59 1.19
N VAL A 61 -1.31 -1.93 1.91
CA VAL A 61 -2.04 -0.76 1.41
C VAL A 61 -1.27 0.50 1.73
N LEU A 62 -1.09 1.35 0.73
CA LEU A 62 -0.28 2.56 0.79
C LEU A 62 -1.12 3.80 0.49
N CYS A 63 -0.98 4.82 1.32
CA CYS A 63 -1.43 6.16 0.99
C CYS A 63 -0.34 7.17 1.35
N ARG A 64 -0.68 8.45 1.50
CA ARG A 64 0.33 9.47 1.81
C ARG A 64 0.93 9.29 3.21
N SER A 65 0.08 9.17 4.24
CA SER A 65 0.52 9.14 5.64
C SER A 65 -0.01 7.96 6.45
N GLY A 66 -0.90 7.15 5.88
CA GLY A 66 -1.43 5.94 6.53
C GLY A 66 -2.90 6.00 6.93
N GLY A 67 -3.58 7.14 6.81
CA GLY A 67 -4.98 7.28 7.23
C GLY A 67 -5.98 6.64 6.27
N ARG A 68 -5.91 7.01 5.00
CA ARG A 68 -6.80 6.45 3.97
C ARG A 68 -6.55 4.95 3.78
N SER A 69 -5.28 4.57 3.79
CA SER A 69 -4.90 3.16 3.61
C SER A 69 -5.37 2.30 4.78
N ALA A 70 -5.41 2.84 6.00
CA ALA A 70 -5.97 2.12 7.14
C ALA A 70 -7.45 1.82 6.93
N GLN A 71 -8.21 2.78 6.39
CA GLN A 71 -9.63 2.57 6.09
C GLN A 71 -9.82 1.49 5.02
N VAL A 72 -9.01 1.51 3.97
CA VAL A 72 -9.06 0.50 2.91
C VAL A 72 -8.67 -0.87 3.45
N ALA A 73 -7.63 -0.96 4.27
CA ALA A 73 -7.22 -2.22 4.87
C ALA A 73 -8.35 -2.83 5.70
N ARG A 74 -9.05 -2.01 6.51
CA ARG A 74 -10.21 -2.48 7.29
C ARG A 74 -11.35 -2.95 6.38
N PHE A 75 -11.61 -2.22 5.29
CA PHE A 75 -12.62 -2.64 4.33
C PHE A 75 -12.28 -3.99 3.72
N LEU A 76 -11.04 -4.19 3.29
CA LEU A 76 -10.59 -5.46 2.73
C LEU A 76 -10.73 -6.60 3.75
N GLU A 77 -10.38 -6.35 5.00
CA GLU A 77 -10.56 -7.35 6.05
C GLU A 77 -12.04 -7.75 6.21
N GLN A 78 -12.95 -6.78 6.14
CA GLN A 78 -14.39 -7.03 6.20
C GLN A 78 -14.87 -7.85 5.00
N GLN A 79 -14.18 -7.75 3.86
CA GLN A 79 -14.50 -8.52 2.66
C GLN A 79 -13.85 -9.91 2.63
N GLY A 80 -13.22 -10.31 3.72
CA GLY A 80 -12.62 -11.64 3.83
C GLY A 80 -11.14 -11.74 3.48
N TYR A 81 -10.48 -10.62 3.21
CA TYR A 81 -9.04 -10.58 2.96
C TYR A 81 -8.30 -10.63 4.28
N GLN A 82 -7.55 -11.72 4.51
CA GLN A 82 -6.90 -11.95 5.81
C GLN A 82 -5.43 -11.55 5.84
N ARG A 83 -4.82 -11.33 4.68
CA ARG A 83 -3.39 -11.06 4.55
C ARG A 83 -3.17 -9.62 4.10
N VAL A 84 -3.68 -8.69 4.91
CA VAL A 84 -3.69 -7.26 4.59
C VAL A 84 -2.99 -6.49 5.69
N TRP A 85 -2.13 -5.56 5.29
CA TRP A 85 -1.42 -4.64 6.18
C TRP A 85 -1.61 -3.22 5.70
N ASN A 86 -1.57 -2.28 6.65
CA ASN A 86 -1.41 -0.87 6.35
C ASN A 86 0.08 -0.54 6.37
N LEU A 87 0.59 0.14 5.35
CA LEU A 87 1.98 0.59 5.38
C LEU A 87 2.11 1.74 6.37
N ALA A 88 2.84 1.50 7.45
CA ALA A 88 3.00 2.46 8.54
C ALA A 88 3.68 3.74 8.04
N GLY A 89 3.02 4.87 8.24
CA GLY A 89 3.54 6.18 7.85
C GLY A 89 3.43 6.51 6.36
N GLY A 90 2.89 5.60 5.55
CA GLY A 90 2.63 5.85 4.13
C GLY A 90 3.87 6.15 3.30
N ILE A 91 3.66 6.81 2.15
CA ILE A 91 4.76 7.15 1.24
C ILE A 91 5.74 8.14 1.88
N LEU A 92 5.30 8.92 2.85
CA LEU A 92 6.20 9.82 3.59
C LEU A 92 7.27 9.03 4.31
N ALA A 93 6.89 7.97 5.02
CA ALA A 93 7.84 7.09 5.71
C ALA A 93 8.67 6.27 4.72
N TRP A 94 8.07 5.82 3.62
CA TRP A 94 8.79 5.11 2.56
C TRP A 94 9.91 5.97 2.00
N SER A 95 9.59 7.23 1.64
CA SER A 95 10.57 8.19 1.12
C SER A 95 11.71 8.42 2.11
N GLU A 96 11.38 8.63 3.38
CA GLU A 96 12.38 8.91 4.41
C GLU A 96 13.26 7.70 4.72
N GLN A 97 12.67 6.50 4.80
CA GLN A 97 13.35 5.32 5.33
C GLN A 97 13.97 4.42 4.27
N LEU A 98 13.37 4.36 3.07
CA LEU A 98 13.83 3.44 2.03
C LEU A 98 14.39 4.14 0.80
N ASP A 99 13.72 5.15 0.30
CA ASP A 99 14.07 5.74 -1.00
C ASP A 99 13.90 7.26 -1.00
N PRO A 100 14.95 7.98 -0.56
CA PRO A 100 14.91 9.46 -0.53
C PRO A 100 14.74 10.11 -1.91
N SER A 101 14.92 9.37 -3.01
CA SER A 101 14.70 9.90 -4.36
C SER A 101 13.22 10.12 -4.66
N ILE A 102 12.32 9.46 -3.90
CA ILE A 102 10.89 9.65 -4.04
C ILE A 102 10.48 10.89 -3.22
N PRO A 103 9.87 11.91 -3.86
CA PRO A 103 9.41 13.07 -3.12
C PRO A 103 8.41 12.69 -2.01
N PRO A 104 8.42 13.36 -0.86
CA PRO A 104 7.54 13.02 0.27
C PRO A 104 6.11 13.53 0.01
N TYR A 105 5.41 12.85 -0.81
CA TYR A 105 4.01 13.11 -1.09
C TYR A 105 3.31 11.78 -1.38
#